data_442799c23033a837fc570c2d3820330d
#
_entry.id   442799c23033a837fc570c2d3820330d
#
_cell.length_a   1.000
_cell.length_b   1.000
_cell.length_c   1.000
_cell.angle_alpha   90.00
_cell.angle_beta   90.00
_cell.angle_gamma   90.00
#
_symmetry.space_group_name_H-M   'P 1'
#
loop_
_entity.id
_entity.type
_entity.pdbx_description
1 polymer ?
#
loop_
_entity_poly.entity_id
_entity_poly.type
_entity_poly.pdbx_seq_one_letter_code
_entity_poly.pdbx_strand_id
1 'polypeptide(L)'
;MHAQIKPAYGEIERQTIFDVQQDHYQVVNTGWENRRRVYGCLIHLDIRDCKIWIQYDGTEIGVANELIEYGIPKQDIVLAYQPPYMRKLTEFAVG
;
A
#
# COMPACT_ATOMS: atom_id res chain seq x y z
N MET A 1 19.27 7.45 2.66
CA MET A 1 18.83 7.52 3.37
C MET A 1 18.84 7.61 4.58
N HIS A 2 18.78 7.71 5.11
CA HIS A 2 18.72 7.62 6.16
C HIS A 2 17.89 7.90 6.90
N ALA A 3 17.68 7.58 6.90
CA ALA A 3 16.57 7.71 7.74
C ALA A 3 16.94 8.20 9.09
N GLN A 4 16.18 9.05 9.56
CA GLN A 4 16.45 9.61 10.86
C GLN A 4 15.72 8.82 11.90
N ILE A 5 16.46 8.19 12.75
CA ILE A 5 15.86 7.45 13.85
C ILE A 5 15.80 8.34 15.05
N LYS A 6 14.64 8.55 15.56
CA LYS A 6 14.48 9.33 16.76
C LYS A 6 14.11 8.41 17.87
N PRO A 7 14.87 8.40 18.92
CA PRO A 7 14.66 7.44 20.00
C PRO A 7 13.57 7.85 20.97
N ALA A 8 12.50 8.37 20.45
CA ALA A 8 11.40 8.79 21.30
C ALA A 8 10.38 7.69 21.45
N TYR A 9 9.53 7.83 22.44
CA TYR A 9 8.46 6.89 22.63
C TYR A 9 7.48 7.00 21.49
N GLY A 10 6.92 5.88 21.09
CA GLY A 10 5.94 5.89 20.05
C GLY A 10 6.51 6.20 18.70
N GLU A 11 7.79 6.00 18.53
CA GLU A 11 8.43 6.24 17.25
C GLU A 11 8.14 5.09 16.31
N ILE A 12 7.41 5.38 15.26
CA ILE A 12 7.09 4.40 14.24
C ILE A 12 7.57 4.96 12.93
N GLU A 13 8.41 4.22 12.26
CA GLU A 13 8.98 4.61 10.99
C GLU A 13 8.27 3.89 9.87
N ARG A 14 7.95 4.64 8.82
CA ARG A 14 7.41 4.06 7.60
C ARG A 14 8.53 3.85 6.62
N GLN A 15 8.66 2.64 6.14
CA GLN A 15 9.71 2.29 5.19
C GLN A 15 9.07 1.89 3.88
N THR A 16 9.67 2.37 2.79
CA THR A 16 9.23 2.03 1.46
C THR A 16 10.14 0.98 0.89
N ILE A 17 9.57 -0.10 0.41
CA ILE A 17 10.33 -1.20 -0.16
C ILE A 17 9.92 -1.33 -1.61
N PHE A 18 10.90 -1.18 -2.52
CA PHE A 18 10.64 -1.26 -3.95
C PHE A 18 11.40 -2.43 -4.57
N ASP A 19 10.72 -3.13 -5.47
CA ASP A 19 11.37 -4.07 -6.36
C ASP A 19 10.96 -3.66 -7.77
N VAL A 20 11.77 -2.81 -8.38
CA VAL A 20 11.41 -2.24 -9.69
C VAL A 20 11.47 -3.27 -10.80
N GLN A 21 12.22 -4.35 -10.62
CA GLN A 21 12.28 -5.38 -11.65
C GLN A 21 11.04 -6.25 -11.66
N GLN A 22 10.46 -6.47 -10.49
CA GLN A 22 9.26 -7.27 -10.36
C GLN A 22 8.01 -6.42 -10.18
N ASP A 23 8.18 -5.10 -10.12
CA ASP A 23 7.07 -4.15 -9.95
C ASP A 23 6.27 -4.41 -8.68
N HIS A 24 6.96 -4.62 -7.59
CA HIS A 24 6.35 -4.78 -6.27
C HIS A 24 6.73 -3.58 -5.40
N TYR A 25 5.75 -3.03 -4.70
CA TYR A 25 5.96 -1.85 -3.87
C TYR A 25 5.24 -2.04 -2.56
N GLN A 26 5.96 -1.80 -1.46
CA GLN A 26 5.39 -1.95 -0.12
C GLN A 26 5.74 -0.76 0.74
N VAL A 27 4.83 -0.43 1.65
CA VAL A 27 5.10 0.50 2.73
C VAL A 27 4.91 -0.27 4.02
N VAL A 28 5.94 -0.25 4.84
CA VAL A 28 5.99 -1.04 6.06
C VAL A 28 6.19 -0.12 7.24
N ASN A 29 5.45 -0.35 8.31
CA ASN A 29 5.65 0.34 9.57
C ASN A 29 6.55 -0.49 10.46
N THR A 30 7.60 0.13 11.02
CA THR A 30 8.47 -0.53 11.97
C THR A 30 8.74 0.42 13.12
N GLY A 31 8.90 -0.11 14.30
CA GLY A 31 9.24 0.74 15.42
C GLY A 31 8.74 0.22 16.74
N TRP A 32 8.59 1.15 17.67
CA TRP A 32 8.16 0.85 19.02
C TRP A 32 7.11 1.84 19.46
N GLU A 33 6.10 1.35 20.11
CA GLU A 33 5.06 2.18 20.70
C GLU A 33 5.03 1.83 22.18
N ASN A 34 5.61 2.71 22.98
CA ASN A 34 5.86 2.42 24.39
C ASN A 34 6.75 1.20 24.48
N ARG A 35 6.28 0.10 25.03
CA ARG A 35 7.09 -1.10 25.16
C ARG A 35 6.72 -2.17 24.15
N ARG A 36 5.91 -1.81 23.15
CA ARG A 36 5.42 -2.78 22.19
C ARG A 36 6.10 -2.61 20.86
N ARG A 37 6.60 -3.70 20.33
CA ARG A 37 7.16 -3.70 18.98
C ARG A 37 6.06 -3.58 17.95
N VAL A 38 6.25 -2.67 17.00
CA VAL A 38 5.32 -2.47 15.90
C VAL A 38 6.01 -2.86 14.61
N TYR A 39 5.39 -3.77 13.87
CA TYR A 39 5.91 -4.17 12.57
C TYR A 39 4.77 -4.69 11.74
N GLY A 40 4.66 -4.18 10.53
CA GLY A 40 3.61 -4.65 9.65
C GLY A 40 3.57 -3.92 8.34
N CYS A 41 2.98 -4.57 7.34
CA CYS A 41 2.78 -3.97 6.04
C CYS A 41 1.58 -3.05 6.10
N LEU A 42 1.76 -1.82 5.66
CA LEU A 42 0.66 -0.86 5.59
C LEU A 42 0.02 -0.87 4.21
N ILE A 43 0.84 -0.97 3.18
CA ILE A 43 0.37 -0.94 1.80
C ILE A 43 1.23 -1.90 0.99
N HIS A 44 0.58 -2.66 0.11
CA HIS A 44 1.29 -3.52 -0.82
C HIS A 44 0.65 -3.35 -2.19
N LEU A 45 1.43 -2.88 -3.15
CA LEU A 45 0.99 -2.68 -4.52
C LEU A 45 1.87 -3.49 -5.47
N ASP A 46 1.24 -4.02 -6.50
CA ASP A 46 1.96 -4.64 -7.62
C ASP A 46 1.55 -3.95 -8.91
N ILE A 47 2.45 -3.86 -9.86
CA ILE A 47 2.11 -3.37 -11.19
C ILE A 47 2.10 -4.57 -12.13
N ARG A 48 0.97 -4.79 -12.76
CA ARG A 48 0.77 -5.96 -13.59
C ARG A 48 -0.17 -5.60 -14.73
N ASP A 49 0.22 -5.92 -15.95
CA ASP A 49 -0.61 -5.67 -17.13
C ASP A 49 -1.01 -4.20 -17.23
N CYS A 50 -0.08 -3.31 -16.91
CA CYS A 50 -0.28 -1.86 -16.97
C CYS A 50 -1.35 -1.38 -16.00
N LYS A 51 -1.62 -2.14 -14.96
CA LYS A 51 -2.57 -1.75 -13.92
C LYS A 51 -1.91 -1.86 -12.57
N ILE A 52 -2.43 -1.07 -11.63
CA ILE A 52 -1.97 -1.10 -10.24
C ILE A 52 -2.88 -2.06 -9.48
N TRP A 53 -2.29 -3.13 -8.98
CA TRP A 53 -3.01 -4.13 -8.19
C TRP A 53 -2.74 -3.86 -6.71
N ILE A 54 -3.77 -3.45 -6.00
CA ILE A 54 -3.66 -3.18 -4.58
C ILE A 54 -3.86 -4.49 -3.85
N GLN A 55 -2.76 -5.06 -3.35
CA GLN A 55 -2.79 -6.34 -2.65
C GLN A 55 -3.21 -6.17 -1.20
N TYR A 56 -2.84 -5.05 -0.60
CA TYR A 56 -3.18 -4.78 0.78
C TYR A 56 -3.22 -3.27 1.01
N ASP A 57 -4.22 -2.82 1.73
CA ASP A 57 -4.39 -1.40 2.05
C ASP A 57 -4.85 -1.30 3.49
N GLY A 58 -3.91 -0.91 4.37
CA GLY A 58 -4.22 -0.72 5.78
C GLY A 58 -4.47 0.72 6.15
N THR A 59 -4.67 1.61 5.17
CA THR A 59 -4.90 3.01 5.44
C THR A 59 -6.40 3.27 5.63
N GLU A 60 -6.72 4.32 6.38
CA GLU A 60 -8.10 4.68 6.59
C GLU A 60 -8.69 5.42 5.39
N ILE A 61 -7.86 6.23 4.73
CA ILE A 61 -8.31 7.02 3.60
C ILE A 61 -8.54 6.16 2.38
N GLY A 62 -7.70 5.14 2.22
CA GLY A 62 -7.77 4.27 1.06
C GLY A 62 -6.80 4.70 -0.03
N VAL A 63 -5.90 3.76 -0.38
CA VAL A 63 -4.88 4.03 -1.39
C VAL A 63 -5.53 4.27 -2.75
N ALA A 64 -6.61 3.54 -3.06
CA ALA A 64 -7.27 3.70 -4.35
C ALA A 64 -7.76 5.14 -4.54
N ASN A 65 -8.33 5.74 -3.50
CA ASN A 65 -8.80 7.11 -3.59
C ASN A 65 -7.66 8.09 -3.81
N GLU A 66 -6.54 7.85 -3.15
CA GLU A 66 -5.37 8.71 -3.34
C GLU A 66 -4.82 8.61 -4.75
N LEU A 67 -4.78 7.40 -5.31
CA LEU A 67 -4.31 7.21 -6.66
C LEU A 67 -5.19 7.94 -7.67
N ILE A 68 -6.50 7.94 -7.44
CA ILE A 68 -7.43 8.66 -8.30
C ILE A 68 -7.16 10.14 -8.24
N GLU A 69 -6.87 10.66 -7.05
CA GLU A 69 -6.56 12.08 -6.91
C GLU A 69 -5.28 12.47 -7.62
N TYR A 70 -4.36 11.53 -7.77
CA TYR A 70 -3.14 11.78 -8.53
C TYR A 70 -3.35 11.61 -10.03
N GLY A 71 -4.56 11.31 -10.45
CA GLY A 71 -4.86 11.23 -11.88
C GLY A 71 -4.87 9.83 -12.46
N ILE A 72 -4.79 8.81 -11.63
CA ILE A 72 -4.82 7.44 -12.14
C ILE A 72 -6.28 7.01 -12.37
N PRO A 73 -6.64 6.59 -13.57
CA PRO A 73 -8.02 6.21 -13.85
C PRO A 73 -8.43 4.97 -13.05
N LYS A 74 -9.69 4.91 -12.68
CA LYS A 74 -10.21 3.75 -11.96
C LYS A 74 -10.02 2.47 -12.74
N GLN A 75 -10.03 2.54 -14.06
CA GLN A 75 -9.86 1.37 -14.91
C GLN A 75 -8.46 0.78 -14.84
N ASP A 76 -7.51 1.51 -14.29
CA ASP A 76 -6.13 1.04 -14.14
C ASP A 76 -5.82 0.59 -12.73
N ILE A 77 -6.83 0.50 -11.87
CA ILE A 77 -6.65 0.09 -10.48
C ILE A 77 -7.46 -1.17 -10.22
N VAL A 78 -6.81 -2.20 -9.72
CA VAL A 78 -7.47 -3.45 -9.36
C VAL A 78 -7.40 -3.62 -7.85
N LEU A 79 -8.55 -3.84 -7.22
CA LEU A 79 -8.59 -4.11 -5.79
C LEU A 79 -8.32 -5.60 -5.57
N ALA A 80 -7.04 -5.96 -5.59
CA ALA A 80 -6.65 -7.37 -5.56
C ALA A 80 -6.99 -8.06 -4.25
N TYR A 81 -7.18 -7.29 -3.18
CA TYR A 81 -7.57 -7.86 -1.89
C TYR A 81 -9.04 -8.26 -1.86
N GLN A 82 -9.80 -7.87 -2.87
CA GLN A 82 -11.19 -8.31 -3.01
C GLN A 82 -11.26 -9.55 -3.89
N PRO A 83 -12.15 -10.49 -3.60
CA PRO A 83 -12.31 -11.64 -4.48
C PRO A 83 -12.80 -11.22 -5.87
N PRO A 84 -12.50 -11.99 -6.89
CA PRO A 84 -12.89 -11.58 -8.26
C PRO A 84 -14.38 -11.27 -8.41
N TYR A 85 -15.26 -12.01 -7.75
CA TYR A 85 -16.69 -11.77 -7.89
C TYR A 85 -17.10 -10.44 -7.27
N MET A 86 -16.33 -9.95 -6.27
CA MET A 86 -16.62 -8.66 -5.67
C MET A 86 -16.09 -7.51 -6.50
N ARG A 87 -15.02 -7.76 -7.27
CA ARG A 87 -14.43 -6.70 -8.09
C ARG A 87 -15.42 -6.20 -9.13
N LYS A 88 -16.31 -7.06 -9.60
CA LYS A 88 -17.32 -6.66 -10.58
C LYS A 88 -18.30 -5.64 -10.03
N LEU A 89 -18.43 -5.58 -8.71
CA LEU A 89 -19.36 -4.68 -8.05
C LEU A 89 -18.76 -3.33 -7.77
N THR A 90 -17.49 -3.14 -8.08
CA THR A 90 -16.80 -1.87 -7.87
C THR A 90 -16.67 -1.14 -9.18
N GLU A 91 -16.28 0.14 -9.09
CA GLU A 91 -16.02 0.93 -10.29
C GLU A 91 -14.61 0.74 -10.81
N PHE A 92 -13.80 -0.05 -10.11
CA PHE A 92 -12.42 -0.29 -10.48
C PHE A 92 -12.31 -1.46 -11.44
N ALA A 93 -11.11 -1.66 -11.98
CA ALA A 93 -10.89 -2.73 -12.94
C ALA A 93 -11.08 -4.08 -12.27
N VAL A 94 -11.49 -5.08 -13.04
CA VAL A 94 -11.72 -6.42 -12.51
C VAL A 94 -10.48 -7.30 -12.63
N GLY A 95 -9.48 -6.87 -13.36
CA GLY A 95 -8.25 -7.65 -13.51
C GLY A 95 -7.62 -7.48 -14.85
#